data_82de776783501d016ac0f4d7db1ab908
#
_entry.id   82de776783501d016ac0f4d7db1ab908
#
_cell.length_a   1.000
_cell.length_b   1.000
_cell.length_c   1.000
_cell.angle_alpha   90.00
_cell.angle_beta   90.00
_cell.angle_gamma   90.00
#
_symmetry.space_group_name_H-M   'P 1'
#
loop_
_entity.id
_entity.type
_entity.pdbx_description
1 polymer ?
#
loop_
_entity_poly.entity_id
_entity_poly.type
_entity_poly.pdbx_seq_one_letter_code
_entity_poly.pdbx_strand_id
1 'polypeptide(L)'
;MYFYTMIYLITAIICGSLFSILFKVCARSGGDSRLVIFYNYITALAASLFPIGKGIFIDGTPASSFVLPGWIIGLTLISGLFFMLGFVSLNSSTQKCGVALTTVCAKAALVIPVILCYLFLGEKEPAWGPVAMMFAAMILIISPSPSAFKGHSGKDFAAGALLVFLCYGVSDFMLKLNQHSVRLNAGADQALENAGMDSMMSFIFLFAMIASFAYCLMKGSFKNKENRLKNILFGLTLGLVNLGCTSSMIRSLASLPSNVFFPIYNTGVVLVGTAAGILFFREKMKWTQVLGLILAVIAVILLKR
;
A
#
# COMPACT_ATOMS: atom_id res chain seq x y z
N MET A 1 -12.87 -12.09 -17.51
CA MET A 1 -12.19 -10.86 -17.11
C MET A 1 -12.57 -10.43 -15.68
N TYR A 2 -13.82 -10.09 -15.35
CA TYR A 2 -14.24 -9.66 -14.00
C TYR A 2 -13.89 -10.64 -12.86
N PHE A 3 -13.93 -11.94 -13.08
CA PHE A 3 -13.61 -12.94 -12.04
C PHE A 3 -12.16 -12.85 -11.57
N TYR A 4 -11.20 -12.79 -12.49
CA TYR A 4 -9.78 -12.62 -12.13
C TYR A 4 -9.49 -11.30 -11.45
N THR A 5 -10.15 -10.21 -11.89
CA THR A 5 -10.01 -8.90 -11.25
C THR A 5 -10.46 -8.92 -9.79
N MET A 6 -11.57 -9.61 -9.49
CA MET A 6 -12.04 -9.78 -8.12
C MET A 6 -11.09 -10.62 -7.27
N ILE A 7 -10.50 -11.67 -7.83
CA ILE A 7 -9.47 -12.47 -7.14
C ILE A 7 -8.27 -11.59 -6.77
N TYR A 8 -7.75 -10.79 -7.71
CA TYR A 8 -6.65 -9.87 -7.43
C TYR A 8 -7.02 -8.84 -6.36
N LEU A 9 -8.22 -8.26 -6.40
CA LEU A 9 -8.69 -7.31 -5.39
C LEU A 9 -8.76 -7.96 -3.99
N ILE A 10 -9.33 -9.16 -3.89
CA ILE A 10 -9.42 -9.90 -2.63
C ILE A 10 -8.01 -10.26 -2.13
N THR A 11 -7.13 -10.72 -3.01
CA THR A 11 -5.74 -11.02 -2.67
C THR A 11 -5.00 -9.77 -2.16
N ALA A 12 -5.18 -8.63 -2.83
CA ALA A 12 -4.62 -7.36 -2.39
C ALA A 12 -5.10 -6.98 -0.98
N ILE A 13 -6.41 -7.12 -0.70
CA ILE A 13 -7.01 -6.84 0.62
C ILE A 13 -6.41 -7.77 1.69
N ILE A 14 -6.33 -9.07 1.42
CA ILE A 14 -5.77 -10.05 2.35
C ILE A 14 -4.29 -9.75 2.62
N CYS A 15 -3.49 -9.56 1.57
CA CYS A 15 -2.06 -9.25 1.70
C CYS A 15 -1.83 -7.90 2.41
N GLY A 16 -2.60 -6.86 2.07
CA GLY A 16 -2.49 -5.55 2.72
C GLY A 16 -2.86 -5.60 4.22
N SER A 17 -3.85 -6.41 4.56
CA SER A 17 -4.23 -6.63 5.96
C SER A 17 -3.17 -7.44 6.71
N LEU A 18 -2.66 -8.50 6.10
CA LEU A 18 -1.60 -9.35 6.65
C LEU A 18 -0.31 -8.55 6.85
N PHE A 19 0.03 -7.68 5.90
CA PHE A 19 1.17 -6.76 6.01
C PHE A 19 1.04 -5.88 7.26
N SER A 20 -0.13 -5.27 7.48
CA SER A 20 -0.40 -4.41 8.64
C SER A 20 -0.31 -5.18 9.97
N ILE A 21 -0.82 -6.42 10.01
CA ILE A 21 -0.77 -7.29 11.18
C ILE A 21 0.67 -7.69 11.51
N LEU A 22 1.43 -8.16 10.52
CA LEU A 22 2.82 -8.58 10.68
C LEU A 22 3.70 -7.41 11.12
N PHE A 23 3.48 -6.22 10.58
CA PHE A 23 4.20 -5.02 10.98
C PHE A 23 3.93 -4.64 12.45
N LYS A 24 2.67 -4.79 12.90
CA LYS A 24 2.28 -4.61 14.31
C LYS A 24 2.95 -5.65 15.24
N VAL A 25 3.00 -6.91 14.82
CA VAL A 25 3.66 -7.99 15.57
C VAL A 25 5.17 -7.73 15.65
N CYS A 26 5.81 -7.32 14.56
CA CYS A 26 7.22 -6.96 14.53
C CYS A 26 7.54 -5.83 15.52
N ALA A 27 6.76 -4.75 15.49
CA ALA A 27 6.95 -3.62 16.41
C ALA A 27 6.82 -4.04 17.89
N ARG A 28 5.82 -4.87 18.22
CA ARG A 28 5.64 -5.40 19.59
C ARG A 28 6.76 -6.33 20.04
N SER A 29 7.42 -6.99 19.11
CA SER A 29 8.50 -7.94 19.42
C SER A 29 9.88 -7.29 19.55
N GLY A 30 9.98 -5.96 19.51
CA GLY A 30 11.24 -5.20 19.63
C GLY A 30 12.11 -5.20 18.37
N GLY A 31 11.53 -5.47 17.21
CA GLY A 31 12.23 -5.34 15.92
C GLY A 31 12.56 -3.89 15.56
N ASP A 32 13.70 -3.65 14.91
CA ASP A 32 14.03 -2.35 14.34
C ASP A 32 13.26 -2.19 13.01
N SER A 33 12.18 -1.39 13.04
CA SER A 33 11.32 -1.15 11.89
C SER A 33 12.08 -0.66 10.65
N ARG A 34 13.20 0.05 10.82
CA ARG A 34 14.04 0.56 9.71
C ARG A 34 14.73 -0.58 8.97
N LEU A 35 15.37 -1.48 9.71
CA LEU A 35 16.00 -2.66 9.13
C LEU A 35 14.98 -3.62 8.51
N VAL A 36 13.83 -3.78 9.16
CA VAL A 36 12.73 -4.61 8.63
C VAL A 36 12.21 -4.06 7.31
N ILE A 37 12.04 -2.74 7.16
CA ILE A 37 11.64 -2.10 5.90
C ILE A 37 12.71 -2.32 4.82
N PHE A 38 13.99 -2.21 5.15
CA PHE A 38 15.08 -2.47 4.21
C PHE A 38 15.06 -3.92 3.72
N TYR A 39 15.00 -4.91 4.62
CA TYR A 39 14.93 -6.32 4.25
C TYR A 39 13.64 -6.67 3.49
N ASN A 40 12.53 -6.02 3.80
CA ASN A 40 11.28 -6.13 3.04
C ASN A 40 11.49 -5.76 1.56
N TYR A 41 12.16 -4.66 1.28
CA TYR A 41 12.39 -4.26 -0.11
C TYR A 41 13.42 -5.13 -0.83
N ILE A 42 14.44 -5.64 -0.14
CA ILE A 42 15.36 -6.65 -0.72
C ILE A 42 14.58 -7.87 -1.17
N THR A 43 13.71 -8.39 -0.30
CA THR A 43 12.94 -9.59 -0.60
C THR A 43 11.92 -9.35 -1.70
N ALA A 44 11.21 -8.23 -1.65
CA ALA A 44 10.24 -7.86 -2.67
C ALA A 44 10.90 -7.70 -4.04
N LEU A 45 12.08 -7.06 -4.09
CA LEU A 45 12.88 -6.95 -5.32
C LEU A 45 13.30 -8.34 -5.83
N ALA A 46 13.96 -9.13 -5.00
CA ALA A 46 14.44 -10.46 -5.40
C ALA A 46 13.30 -11.34 -5.94
N ALA A 47 12.16 -11.33 -5.27
CA ALA A 47 10.99 -12.10 -5.69
C ALA A 47 10.29 -11.51 -6.94
N SER A 48 10.33 -10.17 -7.14
CA SER A 48 9.77 -9.54 -8.35
C SER A 48 10.57 -9.80 -9.61
N LEU A 49 11.83 -10.22 -9.51
CA LEU A 49 12.64 -10.64 -10.65
C LEU A 49 12.29 -12.05 -11.15
N PHE A 50 11.60 -12.85 -10.35
CA PHE A 50 11.24 -14.22 -10.73
C PHE A 50 10.33 -14.29 -11.97
N PRO A 51 9.22 -13.51 -12.09
CA PRO A 51 8.41 -13.51 -13.31
C PRO A 51 9.21 -13.10 -14.55
N ILE A 52 10.13 -12.14 -14.42
CA ILE A 52 11.00 -11.70 -15.53
C ILE A 52 11.92 -12.84 -15.98
N GLY A 53 12.61 -13.47 -15.01
CA GLY A 53 13.47 -14.62 -15.30
C GLY A 53 12.71 -15.78 -15.90
N LYS A 54 11.54 -16.12 -15.35
CA LYS A 54 10.65 -17.14 -15.92
C LYS A 54 10.25 -16.79 -17.36
N GLY A 55 9.82 -15.56 -17.61
CA GLY A 55 9.43 -15.09 -18.94
C GLY A 55 10.56 -15.27 -19.96
N ILE A 56 11.78 -14.86 -19.64
CA ILE A 56 12.94 -14.91 -20.54
C ILE A 56 13.41 -16.36 -20.75
N PHE A 57 13.61 -17.13 -19.68
CA PHE A 57 14.31 -18.42 -19.74
C PHE A 57 13.38 -19.62 -19.95
N ILE A 58 12.11 -19.51 -19.59
CA ILE A 58 11.14 -20.63 -19.67
C ILE A 58 10.09 -20.38 -20.75
N ASP A 59 9.46 -19.18 -20.72
CA ASP A 59 8.34 -18.87 -21.62
C ASP A 59 8.81 -18.31 -22.98
N GLY A 60 10.13 -18.06 -23.15
CA GLY A 60 10.72 -17.56 -24.40
C GLY A 60 10.33 -16.11 -24.74
N THR A 61 9.88 -15.34 -23.77
CA THR A 61 9.54 -13.93 -23.96
C THR A 61 10.82 -13.13 -24.28
N PRO A 62 10.85 -12.32 -25.35
CA PRO A 62 12.03 -11.51 -25.67
C PRO A 62 12.41 -10.60 -24.51
N ALA A 63 13.71 -10.55 -24.20
CA ALA A 63 14.21 -9.67 -23.11
C ALA A 63 13.86 -8.18 -23.33
N SER A 64 13.73 -7.77 -24.61
CA SER A 64 13.27 -6.43 -24.98
C SER A 64 11.87 -6.08 -24.47
N SER A 65 11.01 -7.07 -24.27
CA SER A 65 9.64 -6.87 -23.74
C SER A 65 9.64 -6.37 -22.28
N PHE A 66 10.73 -6.60 -21.56
CA PHE A 66 10.91 -6.16 -20.17
C PHE A 66 11.63 -4.79 -20.07
N VAL A 67 12.02 -4.19 -21.18
CA VAL A 67 12.67 -2.89 -21.19
C VAL A 67 11.62 -1.79 -21.14
N LEU A 68 11.71 -0.96 -20.11
CA LEU A 68 10.84 0.21 -19.95
C LEU A 68 11.48 1.47 -20.53
N PRO A 69 10.70 2.36 -21.15
CA PRO A 69 11.17 3.70 -21.52
C PRO A 69 11.71 4.47 -20.31
N GLY A 70 12.73 5.30 -20.52
CA GLY A 70 13.40 6.04 -19.44
C GLY A 70 12.46 6.93 -18.61
N TRP A 71 11.41 7.50 -19.23
CA TRP A 71 10.45 8.30 -18.52
C TRP A 71 9.56 7.46 -17.55
N ILE A 72 9.23 6.20 -17.90
CA ILE A 72 8.54 5.29 -16.99
C ILE A 72 9.47 4.91 -15.84
N ILE A 73 10.76 4.64 -16.11
CA ILE A 73 11.75 4.39 -15.06
C ILE A 73 11.83 5.59 -14.10
N GLY A 74 11.77 6.82 -14.61
CA GLY A 74 11.70 8.04 -13.79
C GLY A 74 10.46 8.08 -12.89
N LEU A 75 9.30 7.64 -13.38
CA LEU A 75 8.08 7.52 -12.55
C LEU A 75 8.22 6.43 -11.48
N THR A 76 8.86 5.30 -11.79
CA THR A 76 9.12 4.24 -10.80
C THR A 76 10.09 4.68 -9.72
N LEU A 77 11.06 5.53 -10.03
CA LEU A 77 11.96 6.15 -9.05
C LEU A 77 11.14 6.96 -8.02
N ILE A 78 10.26 7.84 -8.50
CA ILE A 78 9.39 8.65 -7.62
C ILE A 78 8.50 7.72 -6.78
N SER A 79 7.92 6.70 -7.38
CA SER A 79 7.09 5.72 -6.66
C SER A 79 7.86 5.00 -5.56
N GLY A 80 9.09 4.52 -5.85
CA GLY A 80 9.94 3.85 -4.88
C GLY A 80 10.28 4.74 -3.68
N LEU A 81 10.57 6.02 -3.93
CA LEU A 81 10.79 7.01 -2.88
C LEU A 81 9.54 7.19 -2.00
N PHE A 82 8.36 7.34 -2.60
CA PHE A 82 7.11 7.49 -1.85
C PHE A 82 6.69 6.22 -1.12
N PHE A 83 6.98 5.04 -1.65
CA PHE A 83 6.80 3.77 -0.94
C PHE A 83 7.61 3.74 0.35
N MET A 84 8.89 4.11 0.29
CA MET A 84 9.74 4.19 1.49
C MET A 84 9.28 5.28 2.45
N LEU A 85 9.00 6.50 1.93
CA LEU A 85 8.53 7.63 2.75
C LEU A 85 7.19 7.31 3.43
N GLY A 86 6.29 6.58 2.77
CA GLY A 86 5.04 6.10 3.35
C GLY A 86 5.28 5.28 4.63
N PHE A 87 6.20 4.33 4.60
CA PHE A 87 6.51 3.52 5.79
C PHE A 87 7.23 4.32 6.88
N VAL A 88 8.17 5.18 6.51
CA VAL A 88 8.88 6.04 7.48
C VAL A 88 7.91 7.01 8.15
N SER A 89 7.03 7.63 7.37
CA SER A 89 6.00 8.53 7.90
C SER A 89 5.00 7.81 8.80
N LEU A 90 4.55 6.61 8.41
CA LEU A 90 3.67 5.77 9.22
C LEU A 90 4.30 5.46 10.58
N ASN A 91 5.55 4.99 10.58
CA ASN A 91 6.27 4.64 11.80
C ASN A 91 6.48 5.86 12.72
N SER A 92 6.95 6.98 12.15
CA SER A 92 7.15 8.23 12.89
C SER A 92 5.85 8.80 13.47
N SER A 93 4.78 8.82 12.67
CA SER A 93 3.49 9.35 13.09
C SER A 93 2.79 8.44 14.09
N THR A 94 2.97 7.12 13.99
CA THR A 94 2.44 6.17 14.98
C THR A 94 3.03 6.43 16.37
N GLN A 95 4.31 6.77 16.44
CA GLN A 95 4.97 7.10 17.71
C GLN A 95 4.48 8.45 18.28
N LYS A 96 4.16 9.42 17.42
CA LYS A 96 3.75 10.78 17.80
C LYS A 96 2.25 10.93 18.02
N CYS A 97 1.45 10.30 17.16
CA CYS A 97 -0.01 10.51 17.09
C CYS A 97 -0.82 9.26 17.51
N GLY A 98 -0.13 8.15 17.78
CA GLY A 98 -0.77 6.87 18.07
C GLY A 98 -1.24 6.11 16.82
N VAL A 99 -1.40 4.80 16.95
CA VAL A 99 -1.70 3.88 15.84
C VAL A 99 -3.04 4.20 15.18
N ALA A 100 -4.09 4.42 15.96
CA ALA A 100 -5.45 4.60 15.45
C ALA A 100 -5.55 5.79 14.49
N LEU A 101 -5.06 6.96 14.93
CA LEU A 101 -5.13 8.17 14.12
C LEU A 101 -4.24 8.10 12.89
N THR A 102 -3.03 7.59 13.02
CA THR A 102 -2.11 7.40 11.90
C THR A 102 -2.75 6.48 10.84
N THR A 103 -3.45 5.43 11.26
CA THR A 103 -4.18 4.54 10.34
C THR A 103 -5.34 5.26 9.66
N VAL A 104 -6.10 6.10 10.38
CA VAL A 104 -7.15 6.94 9.78
C VAL A 104 -6.57 7.80 8.66
N CYS A 105 -5.48 8.52 8.94
CA CYS A 105 -4.85 9.42 7.97
C CYS A 105 -4.33 8.66 6.75
N ALA A 106 -3.68 7.49 6.95
CA ALA A 106 -3.19 6.65 5.87
C ALA A 106 -4.32 6.13 4.97
N LYS A 107 -5.46 5.76 5.56
CA LYS A 107 -6.62 5.27 4.79
C LYS A 107 -7.45 6.39 4.18
N ALA A 108 -7.52 7.54 4.84
CA ALA A 108 -8.10 8.76 4.30
C ALA A 108 -7.40 9.24 3.03
N ALA A 109 -6.12 8.92 2.88
CA ALA A 109 -5.30 9.28 1.73
C ALA A 109 -5.84 8.79 0.38
N LEU A 110 -6.79 7.84 0.37
CA LEU A 110 -7.46 7.37 -0.86
C LEU A 110 -8.11 8.50 -1.68
N VAL A 111 -8.44 9.62 -1.04
CA VAL A 111 -9.02 10.79 -1.72
C VAL A 111 -8.05 11.36 -2.76
N ILE A 112 -6.73 11.32 -2.47
CA ILE A 112 -5.70 11.84 -3.38
C ILE A 112 -5.68 11.08 -4.71
N PRO A 113 -5.49 9.75 -4.75
CA PRO A 113 -5.48 9.03 -6.02
C PRO A 113 -6.83 9.12 -6.76
N VAL A 114 -7.96 9.13 -6.06
CA VAL A 114 -9.28 9.27 -6.69
C VAL A 114 -9.41 10.61 -7.43
N ILE A 115 -9.04 11.72 -6.78
CA ILE A 115 -9.09 13.06 -7.39
C ILE A 115 -8.07 13.19 -8.52
N LEU A 116 -6.81 12.80 -8.27
CA LEU A 116 -5.74 12.98 -9.26
C LEU A 116 -5.94 12.10 -10.50
N CYS A 117 -6.48 10.88 -10.34
CA CYS A 117 -6.80 10.02 -11.49
C CYS A 117 -7.97 10.60 -12.33
N TYR A 118 -8.98 11.16 -11.68
CA TYR A 118 -10.04 11.90 -12.40
C TYR A 118 -9.47 13.09 -13.18
N LEU A 119 -8.63 13.92 -12.56
CA LEU A 119 -8.11 15.14 -13.17
C LEU A 119 -7.06 14.88 -14.25
N PHE A 120 -6.16 13.92 -14.06
CA PHE A 120 -4.97 13.74 -14.90
C PHE A 120 -5.01 12.49 -15.79
N LEU A 121 -5.76 11.45 -15.42
CA LEU A 121 -5.80 10.20 -16.20
C LEU A 121 -7.11 10.04 -17.00
N GLY A 122 -8.00 11.03 -16.98
CA GLY A 122 -9.25 10.99 -17.72
C GLY A 122 -10.22 9.91 -17.23
N GLU A 123 -10.10 9.47 -15.99
CA GLU A 123 -11.09 8.57 -15.40
C GLU A 123 -12.44 9.26 -15.23
N LYS A 124 -13.51 8.46 -15.21
CA LYS A 124 -14.87 9.00 -15.00
C LYS A 124 -14.97 9.69 -13.65
N GLU A 125 -15.86 10.67 -13.59
CA GLU A 125 -16.18 11.38 -12.35
C GLU A 125 -16.51 10.40 -11.22
N PRO A 126 -15.88 10.57 -10.05
CA PRO A 126 -16.14 9.70 -8.91
C PRO A 126 -17.58 9.82 -8.41
N ALA A 127 -18.17 8.71 -8.02
CA ALA A 127 -19.41 8.71 -7.28
C ALA A 127 -19.17 9.24 -5.85
N TRP A 128 -19.16 10.57 -5.69
CA TRP A 128 -18.76 11.24 -4.46
C TRP A 128 -19.55 10.80 -3.22
N GLY A 129 -20.85 10.50 -3.38
CA GLY A 129 -21.68 10.01 -2.27
C GLY A 129 -21.16 8.70 -1.65
N PRO A 130 -21.04 7.60 -2.41
CA PRO A 130 -20.44 6.36 -1.93
C PRO A 130 -19.00 6.50 -1.44
N VAL A 131 -18.17 7.32 -2.10
CA VAL A 131 -16.79 7.57 -1.65
C VAL A 131 -16.77 8.26 -0.29
N ALA A 132 -17.60 9.28 -0.08
CA ALA A 132 -17.73 9.96 1.21
C ALA A 132 -18.28 9.01 2.30
N MET A 133 -19.24 8.15 1.95
CA MET A 133 -19.75 7.12 2.87
C MET A 133 -18.68 6.13 3.30
N MET A 134 -17.83 5.66 2.38
CA MET A 134 -16.70 4.78 2.70
C MET A 134 -15.69 5.47 3.61
N PHE A 135 -15.44 6.75 3.36
CA PHE A 135 -14.58 7.55 4.21
C PHE A 135 -15.13 7.70 5.63
N ALA A 136 -16.41 8.02 5.77
CA ALA A 136 -17.10 8.09 7.06
C ALA A 136 -17.10 6.73 7.77
N ALA A 137 -17.33 5.64 7.03
CA ALA A 137 -17.26 4.28 7.56
C ALA A 137 -15.87 3.96 8.14
N MET A 138 -14.79 4.30 7.44
CA MET A 138 -13.42 4.10 7.93
C MET A 138 -13.14 4.89 9.20
N ILE A 139 -13.58 6.15 9.29
CA ILE A 139 -13.45 6.96 10.51
C ILE A 139 -14.18 6.29 11.68
N LEU A 140 -15.40 5.81 11.46
CA LEU A 140 -16.18 5.13 12.50
C LEU A 140 -15.54 3.81 12.95
N ILE A 141 -15.01 3.01 12.03
CA ILE A 141 -14.36 1.72 12.34
C ILE A 141 -13.08 1.95 13.14
N ILE A 142 -12.27 2.90 12.72
CA ILE A 142 -10.99 3.18 13.37
C ILE A 142 -11.19 3.94 14.68
N SER A 143 -12.23 4.78 14.77
CA SER A 143 -12.72 5.58 15.91
C SER A 143 -11.70 5.72 17.05
N PRO A 144 -10.75 6.66 16.95
CA PRO A 144 -9.77 6.87 17.99
C PRO A 144 -10.46 7.22 19.32
N SER A 145 -9.97 6.66 20.43
CA SER A 145 -10.48 7.05 21.74
C SER A 145 -10.12 8.52 22.03
N PRO A 146 -10.94 9.27 22.78
CA PRO A 146 -10.60 10.64 23.18
C PRO A 146 -9.25 10.75 23.89
N SER A 147 -8.79 9.69 24.53
CA SER A 147 -7.47 9.59 25.15
C SER A 147 -6.32 9.60 24.13
N ALA A 148 -6.56 9.20 22.88
CA ALA A 148 -5.53 9.24 21.83
C ALA A 148 -5.10 10.66 21.45
N PHE A 149 -5.92 11.67 21.79
CA PHE A 149 -5.63 13.08 21.54
C PHE A 149 -4.96 13.79 22.75
N LYS A 150 -4.91 13.14 23.92
CA LYS A 150 -4.33 13.73 25.13
C LYS A 150 -2.80 13.60 25.10
N GLY A 151 -2.11 14.73 25.31
CA GLY A 151 -0.66 14.74 25.55
C GLY A 151 0.23 15.03 24.35
N HIS A 152 -0.31 15.32 23.18
CA HIS A 152 0.47 15.67 21.99
C HIS A 152 0.37 17.17 21.68
N SER A 153 1.51 17.79 21.29
CA SER A 153 1.49 19.15 20.75
C SER A 153 0.63 19.18 19.47
N GLY A 154 -0.35 20.09 19.40
CA GLY A 154 -1.26 20.15 18.26
C GLY A 154 -0.55 20.33 16.91
N LYS A 155 0.60 20.99 16.88
CA LYS A 155 1.42 21.18 15.65
C LYS A 155 2.12 19.91 15.21
N ASP A 156 2.77 19.18 16.12
CA ASP A 156 3.47 17.91 15.79
C ASP A 156 2.49 16.83 15.36
N PHE A 157 1.31 16.85 15.96
CA PHE A 157 0.20 15.97 15.60
C PHE A 157 -0.29 16.26 14.17
N ALA A 158 -0.61 17.51 13.84
CA ALA A 158 -1.10 17.89 12.54
C ALA A 158 -0.05 17.61 11.44
N ALA A 159 1.22 17.90 11.70
CA ALA A 159 2.30 17.63 10.75
C ALA A 159 2.49 16.13 10.49
N GLY A 160 2.45 15.28 11.53
CA GLY A 160 2.54 13.83 11.37
C GLY A 160 1.37 13.24 10.58
N ALA A 161 0.15 13.67 10.88
CA ALA A 161 -1.06 13.24 10.20
C ALA A 161 -1.04 13.64 8.71
N LEU A 162 -0.69 14.91 8.42
CA LEU A 162 -0.58 15.41 7.05
C LEU A 162 0.51 14.68 6.25
N LEU A 163 1.66 14.42 6.87
CA LEU A 163 2.75 13.71 6.20
C LEU A 163 2.33 12.30 5.77
N VAL A 164 1.68 11.54 6.65
CA VAL A 164 1.17 10.20 6.32
C VAL A 164 0.13 10.28 5.21
N PHE A 165 -0.83 11.20 5.34
CA PHE A 165 -1.88 11.41 4.35
C PHE A 165 -1.29 11.69 2.95
N LEU A 166 -0.33 12.62 2.85
CA LEU A 166 0.30 12.96 1.58
C LEU A 166 1.16 11.81 1.04
N CYS A 167 2.00 11.19 1.88
CA CYS A 167 2.88 10.12 1.42
C CYS A 167 2.10 8.91 0.90
N TYR A 168 1.06 8.48 1.60
CA TYR A 168 0.22 7.37 1.16
C TYR A 168 -0.59 7.72 -0.09
N GLY A 169 -1.23 8.89 -0.12
CA GLY A 169 -2.05 9.29 -1.25
C GLY A 169 -1.24 9.47 -2.53
N VAL A 170 -0.07 10.10 -2.45
CA VAL A 170 0.83 10.24 -3.60
C VAL A 170 1.38 8.88 -4.02
N SER A 171 1.75 8.00 -3.06
CA SER A 171 2.20 6.64 -3.36
C SER A 171 1.16 5.85 -4.15
N ASP A 172 -0.10 5.88 -3.72
CA ASP A 172 -1.21 5.19 -4.38
C ASP A 172 -1.50 5.79 -5.78
N PHE A 173 -1.48 7.11 -5.91
CA PHE A 173 -1.60 7.78 -7.22
C PHE A 173 -0.45 7.41 -8.16
N MET A 174 0.79 7.44 -7.67
CA MET A 174 1.96 7.07 -8.47
C MET A 174 1.92 5.63 -8.93
N LEU A 175 1.38 4.71 -8.11
CA LEU A 175 1.19 3.31 -8.53
C LEU A 175 0.22 3.21 -9.71
N LYS A 176 -0.90 3.94 -9.66
CA LYS A 176 -1.87 3.98 -10.77
C LYS A 176 -1.29 4.68 -12.00
N LEU A 177 -0.58 5.78 -11.83
CA LEU A 177 0.07 6.50 -12.92
C LEU A 177 1.09 5.61 -13.65
N ASN A 178 1.92 4.88 -12.91
CA ASN A 178 2.86 3.92 -13.50
C ASN A 178 2.13 2.82 -14.27
N GLN A 179 1.09 2.23 -13.68
CA GLN A 179 0.28 1.20 -14.33
C GLN A 179 -0.34 1.73 -15.66
N HIS A 180 -0.92 2.93 -15.61
CA HIS A 180 -1.48 3.59 -16.78
C HIS A 180 -0.43 3.86 -17.86
N SER A 181 0.76 4.31 -17.46
CA SER A 181 1.89 4.59 -18.35
C SER A 181 2.42 3.35 -19.05
N VAL A 182 2.55 2.23 -18.34
CA VAL A 182 2.93 0.93 -18.93
C VAL A 182 1.89 0.48 -19.94
N ARG A 183 0.59 0.59 -19.61
CA ARG A 183 -0.49 0.23 -20.52
C ARG A 183 -0.49 1.08 -21.79
N LEU A 184 -0.29 2.39 -21.68
CA LEU A 184 -0.19 3.28 -22.85
C LEU A 184 1.01 2.91 -23.74
N ASN A 185 2.14 2.57 -23.13
CA ASN A 185 3.34 2.14 -23.85
C ASN A 185 3.16 0.79 -24.56
N ALA A 186 2.44 -0.14 -23.96
CA ALA A 186 2.16 -1.46 -24.54
C ALA A 186 1.09 -1.42 -25.65
N GLY A 187 0.22 -0.42 -25.66
CA GLY A 187 -0.87 -0.31 -26.62
C GLY A 187 -1.87 -1.48 -26.48
N ALA A 188 -2.08 -2.23 -27.57
CA ALA A 188 -2.98 -3.38 -27.59
C ALA A 188 -2.30 -4.72 -27.23
N ASP A 189 -0.98 -4.72 -27.04
CA ASP A 189 -0.20 -5.93 -26.75
C ASP A 189 -0.26 -6.26 -25.25
N GLN A 190 -1.09 -7.24 -24.91
CA GLN A 190 -1.29 -7.69 -23.53
C GLN A 190 -0.03 -8.39 -22.94
N ALA A 191 0.77 -9.04 -23.80
CA ALA A 191 2.00 -9.69 -23.34
C ALA A 191 3.04 -8.64 -22.96
N LEU A 192 3.16 -7.58 -23.77
CA LEU A 192 4.03 -6.42 -23.48
C LEU A 192 3.55 -5.65 -22.24
N GLU A 193 2.24 -5.47 -22.07
CA GLU A 193 1.67 -4.85 -20.86
C GLU A 193 2.06 -5.65 -19.60
N ASN A 194 1.90 -6.97 -19.62
CA ASN A 194 2.24 -7.83 -18.48
C ASN A 194 3.74 -7.80 -18.17
N ALA A 195 4.60 -7.94 -19.18
CA ALA A 195 6.06 -7.86 -19.03
C ALA A 195 6.49 -6.47 -18.47
N GLY A 196 5.88 -5.41 -18.99
CA GLY A 196 6.12 -4.05 -18.52
C GLY A 196 5.68 -3.84 -17.07
N MET A 197 4.56 -4.42 -16.63
CA MET A 197 4.11 -4.36 -15.23
C MET A 197 5.08 -5.08 -14.27
N ASP A 198 5.61 -6.25 -14.66
CA ASP A 198 6.57 -6.99 -13.86
C ASP A 198 7.89 -6.20 -13.72
N SER A 199 8.36 -5.60 -14.82
CA SER A 199 9.55 -4.73 -14.80
C SER A 199 9.34 -3.47 -13.96
N MET A 200 8.23 -2.79 -14.15
CA MET A 200 7.84 -1.60 -13.38
C MET A 200 7.86 -1.88 -11.88
N MET A 201 7.28 -3.01 -11.46
CA MET A 201 7.25 -3.42 -10.06
C MET A 201 8.66 -3.65 -9.51
N SER A 202 9.54 -4.31 -10.30
CA SER A 202 10.94 -4.54 -9.92
C SER A 202 11.71 -3.24 -9.76
N PHE A 203 11.51 -2.25 -10.66
CA PHE A 203 12.13 -0.93 -10.53
C PHE A 203 11.60 -0.15 -9.31
N ILE A 204 10.30 -0.20 -9.01
CA ILE A 204 9.73 0.42 -7.79
C ILE A 204 10.43 -0.14 -6.54
N PHE A 205 10.53 -1.47 -6.44
CA PHE A 205 11.19 -2.10 -5.29
C PHE A 205 12.70 -1.85 -5.25
N LEU A 206 13.38 -1.76 -6.39
CA LEU A 206 14.78 -1.39 -6.47
C LEU A 206 15.02 0.01 -5.89
N PHE A 207 14.26 1.01 -6.32
CA PHE A 207 14.40 2.37 -5.83
C PHE A 207 13.97 2.52 -4.37
N ALA A 208 12.93 1.81 -3.94
CA ALA A 208 12.54 1.76 -2.52
C ALA A 208 13.62 1.09 -1.66
N MET A 209 14.30 0.05 -2.16
CA MET A 209 15.43 -0.60 -1.50
C MET A 209 16.61 0.36 -1.36
N ILE A 210 17.00 1.05 -2.44
CA ILE A 210 18.09 2.03 -2.41
C ILE A 210 17.79 3.16 -1.40
N ALA A 211 16.58 3.70 -1.43
CA ALA A 211 16.14 4.75 -0.52
C ALA A 211 16.15 4.28 0.95
N SER A 212 15.63 3.06 1.21
CA SER A 212 15.63 2.50 2.56
C SER A 212 17.03 2.14 3.06
N PHE A 213 17.93 1.71 2.19
CA PHE A 213 19.34 1.50 2.51
C PHE A 213 20.02 2.80 2.93
N ALA A 214 19.87 3.85 2.12
CA ALA A 214 20.41 5.19 2.43
C ALA A 214 19.87 5.69 3.78
N TYR A 215 18.57 5.52 4.04
CA TYR A 215 17.96 5.89 5.32
C TYR A 215 18.53 5.10 6.49
N CYS A 216 18.75 3.80 6.35
CA CYS A 216 19.37 2.96 7.39
C CYS A 216 20.81 3.38 7.66
N LEU A 217 21.59 3.75 6.62
CA LEU A 217 22.94 4.27 6.78
C LEU A 217 22.97 5.59 7.55
N MET A 218 22.12 6.54 7.17
CA MET A 218 22.02 7.85 7.82
C MET A 218 21.63 7.74 9.30
N LYS A 219 20.79 6.74 9.65
CA LYS A 219 20.36 6.49 11.04
C LYS A 219 21.27 5.55 11.82
N GLY A 220 22.31 5.02 11.21
CA GLY A 220 23.25 4.08 11.86
C GLY A 220 22.60 2.75 12.25
N SER A 221 21.49 2.36 11.62
CA SER A 221 20.71 1.17 12.00
C SER A 221 21.51 -0.13 11.90
N PHE A 222 22.49 -0.21 10.99
CA PHE A 222 23.34 -1.40 10.83
C PHE A 222 24.34 -1.64 11.99
N LYS A 223 24.57 -0.63 12.85
CA LYS A 223 25.44 -0.76 14.03
C LYS A 223 24.77 -1.58 15.13
N ASN A 224 23.44 -1.56 15.19
CA ASN A 224 22.69 -2.34 16.17
C ASN A 224 22.60 -3.80 15.73
N LYS A 225 23.29 -4.70 16.45
CA LYS A 225 23.31 -6.13 16.17
C LYS A 225 22.18 -6.90 16.90
N GLU A 226 21.48 -6.24 17.82
CA GLU A 226 20.37 -6.86 18.55
C GLU A 226 19.23 -7.25 17.60
N ASN A 227 18.68 -8.44 17.83
CA ASN A 227 17.55 -8.98 17.07
C ASN A 227 17.77 -9.07 15.54
N ARG A 228 19.02 -9.13 15.06
CA ARG A 228 19.33 -9.10 13.60
C ARG A 228 18.59 -10.19 12.83
N LEU A 229 18.64 -11.44 13.32
CA LEU A 229 17.94 -12.57 12.66
C LEU A 229 16.42 -12.31 12.61
N LYS A 230 15.87 -11.81 13.69
CA LYS A 230 14.45 -11.46 13.79
C LYS A 230 14.05 -10.39 12.79
N ASN A 231 14.86 -9.33 12.66
CA ASN A 231 14.61 -8.25 11.67
C ASN A 231 14.67 -8.79 10.23
N ILE A 232 15.61 -9.71 9.95
CA ILE A 232 15.69 -10.37 8.65
C ILE A 232 14.44 -11.22 8.39
N LEU A 233 14.04 -12.08 9.32
CA LEU A 233 12.87 -12.96 9.15
C LEU A 233 11.58 -12.17 8.96
N PHE A 234 11.36 -11.12 9.75
CA PHE A 234 10.21 -10.23 9.52
C PHE A 234 10.28 -9.51 8.19
N GLY A 235 11.48 -9.04 7.80
CA GLY A 235 11.67 -8.39 6.51
C GLY A 235 11.40 -9.34 5.34
N LEU A 236 11.88 -10.58 5.38
CA LEU A 236 11.62 -11.61 4.37
C LEU A 236 10.11 -11.87 4.22
N THR A 237 9.44 -12.13 5.33
CA THR A 237 7.98 -12.41 5.33
C THR A 237 7.18 -11.21 4.82
N LEU A 238 7.49 -10.01 5.33
CA LEU A 238 6.83 -8.78 4.90
C LEU A 238 7.10 -8.47 3.42
N GLY A 239 8.29 -8.78 2.91
CA GLY A 239 8.65 -8.55 1.51
C GLY A 239 7.82 -9.40 0.54
N LEU A 240 7.61 -10.69 0.86
CA LEU A 240 6.74 -11.55 0.06
C LEU A 240 5.29 -11.08 0.09
N VAL A 241 4.78 -10.70 1.26
CA VAL A 241 3.42 -10.18 1.42
C VAL A 241 3.25 -8.84 0.71
N ASN A 242 4.25 -7.96 0.77
CA ASN A 242 4.27 -6.67 0.07
C ASN A 242 4.24 -6.86 -1.45
N LEU A 243 5.07 -7.77 -1.99
CA LEU A 243 5.06 -8.13 -3.40
C LEU A 243 3.67 -8.64 -3.83
N GLY A 244 3.09 -9.59 -3.07
CA GLY A 244 1.75 -10.13 -3.33
C GLY A 244 0.68 -9.05 -3.32
N CYS A 245 0.75 -8.12 -2.35
CA CYS A 245 -0.15 -6.97 -2.26
C CYS A 245 -0.02 -6.06 -3.49
N THR A 246 1.20 -5.57 -3.77
CA THR A 246 1.47 -4.61 -4.84
C THR A 246 1.16 -5.20 -6.22
N SER A 247 1.56 -6.45 -6.50
CA SER A 247 1.26 -7.14 -7.75
C SER A 247 -0.26 -7.28 -7.97
N SER A 248 -0.98 -7.67 -6.92
CA SER A 248 -2.44 -7.80 -6.98
C SER A 248 -3.15 -6.45 -7.13
N MET A 249 -2.65 -5.38 -6.50
CA MET A 249 -3.14 -4.02 -6.69
C MET A 249 -2.98 -3.56 -8.13
N ILE A 250 -1.78 -3.70 -8.72
CA ILE A 250 -1.49 -3.29 -10.10
C ILE A 250 -2.41 -4.01 -11.08
N ARG A 251 -2.58 -5.33 -10.94
CA ARG A 251 -3.44 -6.14 -11.81
C ARG A 251 -4.92 -5.79 -11.64
N SER A 252 -5.37 -5.43 -10.45
CA SER A 252 -6.74 -4.95 -10.22
C SER A 252 -6.96 -3.56 -10.82
N LEU A 253 -5.99 -2.65 -10.66
CA LEU A 253 -6.02 -1.29 -11.20
C LEU A 253 -5.97 -1.25 -12.73
N ALA A 254 -5.48 -2.31 -13.38
CA ALA A 254 -5.54 -2.46 -14.83
C ALA A 254 -6.98 -2.59 -15.36
N SER A 255 -7.89 -3.11 -14.54
CA SER A 255 -9.28 -3.42 -14.92
C SER A 255 -10.33 -2.60 -14.19
N LEU A 256 -10.00 -2.03 -13.02
CA LEU A 256 -10.90 -1.22 -12.20
C LEU A 256 -10.47 0.24 -12.21
N PRO A 257 -11.42 1.18 -12.32
CA PRO A 257 -11.12 2.59 -12.14
C PRO A 257 -10.75 2.89 -10.68
N SER A 258 -9.93 3.91 -10.49
CA SER A 258 -9.38 4.28 -9.18
C SER A 258 -10.47 4.62 -8.14
N ASN A 259 -11.55 5.26 -8.58
CA ASN A 259 -12.70 5.62 -7.74
C ASN A 259 -13.51 4.41 -7.22
N VAL A 260 -13.30 3.23 -7.79
CA VAL A 260 -13.87 1.96 -7.32
C VAL A 260 -12.83 1.16 -6.52
N PHE A 261 -11.62 1.04 -7.08
CA PHE A 261 -10.57 0.22 -6.48
C PHE A 261 -10.14 0.72 -5.10
N PHE A 262 -9.69 1.97 -4.98
CA PHE A 262 -9.13 2.46 -3.72
C PHE A 262 -10.12 2.47 -2.56
N PRO A 263 -11.38 2.89 -2.71
CA PRO A 263 -12.36 2.79 -1.64
C PRO A 263 -12.60 1.34 -1.18
N ILE A 264 -12.78 0.40 -2.11
CA ILE A 264 -13.03 -1.02 -1.76
C ILE A 264 -11.79 -1.63 -1.09
N TYR A 265 -10.60 -1.41 -1.66
CA TYR A 265 -9.34 -1.91 -1.12
C TYR A 265 -9.09 -1.40 0.30
N ASN A 266 -9.13 -0.08 0.51
CA ASN A 266 -8.84 0.51 1.81
C ASN A 266 -9.88 0.12 2.88
N THR A 267 -11.16 0.10 2.52
CA THR A 267 -12.23 -0.37 3.41
C THR A 267 -12.05 -1.85 3.73
N GLY A 268 -11.77 -2.68 2.72
CA GLY A 268 -11.52 -4.11 2.90
C GLY A 268 -10.35 -4.39 3.84
N VAL A 269 -9.23 -3.67 3.69
CA VAL A 269 -8.07 -3.80 4.60
C VAL A 269 -8.44 -3.44 6.03
N VAL A 270 -9.25 -2.39 6.24
CA VAL A 270 -9.73 -2.00 7.57
C VAL A 270 -10.67 -3.04 8.16
N LEU A 271 -11.59 -3.60 7.36
CA LEU A 271 -12.53 -4.64 7.78
C LEU A 271 -11.79 -5.91 8.23
N VAL A 272 -10.88 -6.42 7.38
CA VAL A 272 -10.09 -7.62 7.70
C VAL A 272 -9.17 -7.38 8.90
N GLY A 273 -8.54 -6.20 8.97
CA GLY A 273 -7.70 -5.80 10.10
C GLY A 273 -8.50 -5.74 11.43
N THR A 274 -9.72 -5.22 11.39
CA THR A 274 -10.62 -5.18 12.55
C THR A 274 -11.07 -6.58 12.95
N ALA A 275 -11.45 -7.43 11.98
CA ALA A 275 -11.80 -8.82 12.25
C ALA A 275 -10.64 -9.59 12.88
N ALA A 276 -9.42 -9.40 12.36
CA ALA A 276 -8.21 -9.97 12.96
C ALA A 276 -7.95 -9.45 14.38
N GLY A 277 -8.19 -8.17 14.64
CA GLY A 277 -8.13 -7.55 15.96
C GLY A 277 -9.02 -8.27 16.98
N ILE A 278 -10.26 -8.54 16.58
CA ILE A 278 -11.24 -9.26 17.42
C ILE A 278 -10.82 -10.72 17.63
N LEU A 279 -10.51 -11.44 16.56
CA LEU A 279 -10.26 -12.89 16.59
C LEU A 279 -8.95 -13.24 17.27
N PHE A 280 -7.84 -12.57 16.93
CA PHE A 280 -6.49 -12.90 17.41
C PHE A 280 -6.08 -12.10 18.63
N PHE A 281 -6.53 -10.86 18.76
CA PHE A 281 -6.14 -9.99 19.87
C PHE A 281 -7.26 -9.81 20.90
N ARG A 282 -8.42 -10.47 20.71
CA ARG A 282 -9.61 -10.43 21.60
C ARG A 282 -10.07 -9.00 21.90
N GLU A 283 -9.94 -8.10 20.92
CA GLU A 283 -10.37 -6.72 21.04
C GLU A 283 -11.91 -6.68 21.05
N LYS A 284 -12.51 -5.94 21.99
CA LYS A 284 -13.97 -5.77 22.04
C LYS A 284 -14.40 -4.73 21.01
N MET A 285 -15.38 -5.08 20.18
CA MET A 285 -15.98 -4.15 19.23
C MET A 285 -16.77 -3.06 19.94
N LYS A 286 -16.50 -1.80 19.56
CA LYS A 286 -17.33 -0.67 19.97
C LYS A 286 -18.54 -0.56 19.04
N TRP A 287 -19.64 -0.01 19.55
CA TRP A 287 -20.83 0.20 18.74
C TRP A 287 -20.59 1.08 17.50
N THR A 288 -19.71 2.09 17.61
CA THR A 288 -19.27 2.91 16.47
C THR A 288 -18.62 2.10 15.36
N GLN A 289 -17.88 1.06 15.68
CA GLN A 289 -17.24 0.17 14.70
C GLN A 289 -18.27 -0.69 13.97
N VAL A 290 -19.33 -1.15 14.68
CA VAL A 290 -20.45 -1.89 14.06
C VAL A 290 -21.19 -0.99 13.05
N LEU A 291 -21.50 0.25 13.43
CA LEU A 291 -22.12 1.23 12.53
C LEU A 291 -21.23 1.50 11.30
N GLY A 292 -19.93 1.65 11.50
CA GLY A 292 -18.97 1.83 10.41
C GLY A 292 -18.93 0.64 9.45
N LEU A 293 -19.02 -0.60 9.97
CA LEU A 293 -19.11 -1.82 9.16
C LEU A 293 -20.34 -1.82 8.26
N ILE A 294 -21.50 -1.52 8.84
CA ILE A 294 -22.77 -1.45 8.11
C ILE A 294 -22.68 -0.38 7.01
N LEU A 295 -22.18 0.80 7.35
CA LEU A 295 -22.04 1.91 6.40
C LEU A 295 -21.08 1.56 5.26
N ALA A 296 -19.97 0.84 5.54
CA ALA A 296 -19.03 0.37 4.53
C ALA A 296 -19.68 -0.59 3.53
N VAL A 297 -20.48 -1.54 4.01
CA VAL A 297 -21.20 -2.50 3.14
C VAL A 297 -22.19 -1.76 2.23
N ILE A 298 -22.96 -0.82 2.78
CA ILE A 298 -23.91 -0.02 2.00
C ILE A 298 -23.17 0.78 0.92
N ALA A 299 -22.07 1.43 1.28
CA ALA A 299 -21.28 2.22 0.34
C ALA A 299 -20.70 1.37 -0.81
N VAL A 300 -20.21 0.14 -0.54
CA VAL A 300 -19.74 -0.80 -1.59
C VAL A 300 -20.87 -1.17 -2.56
N ILE A 301 -22.08 -1.40 -2.03
CA ILE A 301 -23.25 -1.72 -2.88
C ILE A 301 -23.60 -0.55 -3.80
N LEU A 302 -23.54 0.67 -3.27
CA LEU A 302 -23.85 1.89 -4.04
C LEU A 302 -22.78 2.22 -5.10
N LEU A 303 -21.52 1.82 -4.91
CA LEU A 303 -20.45 2.00 -5.90
C LEU A 303 -20.66 1.14 -7.16
N LYS A 304 -21.44 0.07 -7.10
CA LYS A 304 -21.74 -0.79 -8.27
C LYS A 304 -22.75 -0.17 -9.25
N ARG A 305 -23.38 0.94 -8.91
CA ARG A 305 -24.30 1.68 -9.77
C ARG A 305 -23.58 2.82 -10.49
#